data_71c009b97ebee621102decffe1fb1192
#
_entry.id   71c009b97ebee621102decffe1fb1192
#
_cell.length_a   1.000
_cell.length_b   1.000
_cell.length_c   1.000
_cell.angle_alpha   90.00
_cell.angle_beta   90.00
_cell.angle_gamma   90.00
#
_symmetry.space_group_name_H-M   'P 1'
#
loop_
_entity.id
_entity.type
_entity.pdbx_description
1 polymer ?
#
loop_
_entity_poly.entity_id
_entity_poly.type
_entity_poly.pdbx_seq_one_letter_code
_entity_poly.pdbx_strand_id
1 'polypeptide(L)'
;MIEPLKILDTFAGIGGFSYAADKLVGGFKTTQFVEIDPFCQKVLKKHFPNVPCHDDIKTFTAISGQYDVITGGFPCQDISVAGRGEGITEQSRSGLFYELIRVIRLVRPKFIVMENVAAILNNGLDIVLGELSEAGYDAEWSIISASSLGAAHRRSRWWCVAYPNGFRCGGGSSKGCSVQERAFLSGKQKRSEMGSETERCSTFSSNSEGLQRKILRKMESGIWSAEHTRRLDPNWRQYVSKPILPRGSYGLSYRVDRTKALGNSIVPAVAAIPLQRVHDLYYK
;
A
#
# COMPACT_ATOMS: atom_id res chain seq x y z
N MET A 1 -9.14 25.95 -11.76
CA MET A 1 -9.18 24.45 -11.72
C MET A 1 -8.00 24.00 -10.87
N ILE A 2 -8.23 23.09 -9.93
CA ILE A 2 -7.15 22.56 -9.08
C ILE A 2 -6.37 21.57 -9.94
N GLU A 3 -5.03 21.68 -9.97
CA GLU A 3 -4.19 20.77 -10.72
C GLU A 3 -4.26 19.35 -10.14
N PRO A 4 -4.27 18.30 -10.97
CA PRO A 4 -4.27 16.92 -10.49
C PRO A 4 -2.94 16.58 -9.81
N LEU A 5 -3.00 15.78 -8.74
CA LEU A 5 -1.83 15.26 -8.04
C LEU A 5 -0.99 14.38 -8.98
N LYS A 6 0.30 14.69 -9.10
CA LYS A 6 1.26 13.95 -9.94
C LYS A 6 1.68 12.66 -9.24
N ILE A 7 1.46 11.52 -9.89
CA ILE A 7 1.83 10.20 -9.37
C ILE A 7 3.13 9.73 -10.00
N LEU A 8 4.05 9.24 -9.14
CA LEU A 8 5.11 8.30 -9.45
C LEU A 8 4.62 6.90 -9.04
N ASP A 9 4.37 6.02 -10.01
CA ASP A 9 3.90 4.65 -9.77
C ASP A 9 5.09 3.69 -9.83
N THR A 10 5.57 3.27 -8.67
CA THR A 10 6.72 2.37 -8.51
C THR A 10 6.25 0.92 -8.40
N PHE A 11 7.05 -0.02 -8.91
CA PHE A 11 6.66 -1.43 -9.04
C PHE A 11 5.30 -1.56 -9.74
N ALA A 12 5.15 -0.77 -10.82
CA ALA A 12 3.86 -0.46 -11.41
C ALA A 12 3.11 -1.69 -11.95
N GLY A 13 3.83 -2.80 -12.22
CA GLY A 13 3.23 -3.97 -12.82
C GLY A 13 2.52 -3.61 -14.13
N ILE A 14 1.26 -3.95 -14.24
CA ILE A 14 0.43 -3.59 -15.40
C ILE A 14 -0.36 -2.28 -15.21
N GLY A 15 -0.02 -1.45 -14.21
CA GLY A 15 -0.59 -0.12 -14.00
C GLY A 15 -1.88 -0.10 -13.17
N GLY A 16 -2.00 -0.99 -12.19
CA GLY A 16 -3.21 -1.11 -11.38
C GLY A 16 -3.53 0.12 -10.53
N PHE A 17 -2.53 0.73 -9.91
CA PHE A 17 -2.68 2.00 -9.17
C PHE A 17 -3.07 3.14 -10.12
N SER A 18 -2.33 3.29 -11.21
CA SER A 18 -2.57 4.35 -12.19
C SER A 18 -3.96 4.26 -12.82
N TYR A 19 -4.43 3.04 -13.10
CA TYR A 19 -5.80 2.83 -13.58
C TYR A 19 -6.84 3.23 -12.53
N ALA A 20 -6.63 2.85 -11.25
CA ALA A 20 -7.53 3.22 -10.17
C ALA A 20 -7.58 4.73 -9.98
N ALA A 21 -6.43 5.39 -9.99
CA ALA A 21 -6.29 6.83 -9.83
C ALA A 21 -7.00 7.62 -10.95
N ASP A 22 -6.76 7.23 -12.21
CA ASP A 22 -7.28 7.93 -13.39
C ASP A 22 -8.76 7.63 -13.67
N LYS A 23 -9.16 6.34 -13.58
CA LYS A 23 -10.50 5.91 -14.02
C LYS A 23 -11.53 5.77 -12.90
N LEU A 24 -11.10 5.49 -11.66
CA LEU A 24 -12.04 5.18 -10.58
C LEU A 24 -12.17 6.32 -9.57
N VAL A 25 -11.10 7.07 -9.31
CA VAL A 25 -11.10 8.15 -8.30
C VAL A 25 -11.11 9.53 -8.95
N GLY A 26 -10.17 9.81 -9.85
CA GLY A 26 -9.96 11.13 -10.43
C GLY A 26 -9.13 12.05 -9.53
N GLY A 27 -8.75 13.23 -10.06
CA GLY A 27 -7.90 14.18 -9.33
C GLY A 27 -6.42 13.81 -9.30
N PHE A 28 -6.01 12.78 -10.04
CA PHE A 28 -4.64 12.31 -10.15
C PHE A 28 -4.17 12.26 -11.60
N LYS A 29 -2.86 12.35 -11.78
CA LYS A 29 -2.22 12.18 -13.09
C LYS A 29 -0.93 11.39 -12.90
N THR A 30 -0.88 10.16 -13.41
CA THR A 30 0.39 9.41 -13.45
C THR A 30 1.33 10.07 -14.43
N THR A 31 2.54 10.39 -13.98
CA THR A 31 3.55 11.11 -14.77
C THR A 31 4.82 10.31 -14.95
N GLN A 32 5.02 9.24 -14.19
CA GLN A 32 6.17 8.35 -14.27
C GLN A 32 5.84 6.95 -13.78
N PHE A 33 6.36 5.94 -14.47
CA PHE A 33 6.40 4.55 -14.02
C PHE A 33 7.83 4.13 -13.66
N VAL A 34 7.95 3.20 -12.70
CA VAL A 34 9.17 2.41 -12.48
C VAL A 34 8.75 0.94 -12.44
N GLU A 35 9.20 0.15 -13.44
CA GLU A 35 8.85 -1.25 -13.58
C GLU A 35 9.96 -2.03 -14.31
N ILE A 36 10.44 -3.11 -13.68
CA ILE A 36 11.57 -3.90 -14.20
C ILE A 36 11.15 -4.99 -15.19
N ASP A 37 9.90 -5.49 -15.10
CA ASP A 37 9.44 -6.59 -15.96
C ASP A 37 9.12 -6.09 -17.37
N PRO A 38 9.85 -6.57 -18.42
CA PRO A 38 9.67 -6.07 -19.78
C PRO A 38 8.27 -6.36 -20.36
N PHE A 39 7.58 -7.40 -19.87
CA PHE A 39 6.20 -7.66 -20.27
C PHE A 39 5.27 -6.60 -19.71
N CYS A 40 5.42 -6.27 -18.42
CA CYS A 40 4.64 -5.22 -17.78
C CYS A 40 4.90 -3.85 -18.44
N GLN A 41 6.14 -3.52 -18.76
CA GLN A 41 6.50 -2.28 -19.48
C GLN A 41 5.78 -2.17 -20.84
N LYS A 42 5.68 -3.29 -21.59
CA LYS A 42 4.92 -3.30 -22.86
C LYS A 42 3.43 -3.03 -22.64
N VAL A 43 2.86 -3.56 -21.56
CA VAL A 43 1.46 -3.31 -21.20
C VAL A 43 1.26 -1.85 -20.79
N LEU A 44 2.15 -1.29 -19.96
CA LEU A 44 2.14 0.12 -19.59
C LEU A 44 2.24 1.04 -20.80
N LYS A 45 3.20 0.79 -21.69
CA LYS A 45 3.37 1.58 -22.92
C LYS A 45 2.14 1.55 -23.81
N LYS A 46 1.42 0.41 -23.86
CA LYS A 46 0.19 0.27 -24.65
C LYS A 46 -0.97 1.09 -24.07
N HIS A 47 -1.14 1.09 -22.73
CA HIS A 47 -2.28 1.69 -22.06
C HIS A 47 -2.03 3.12 -21.58
N PHE A 48 -0.77 3.49 -21.37
CA PHE A 48 -0.31 4.81 -20.94
C PHE A 48 0.82 5.33 -21.84
N PRO A 49 0.58 5.52 -23.16
CA PRO A 49 1.63 5.77 -24.15
C PRO A 49 2.44 7.04 -23.90
N ASN A 50 1.86 8.01 -23.17
CA ASN A 50 2.49 9.31 -22.90
C ASN A 50 3.19 9.37 -21.53
N VAL A 51 3.22 8.25 -20.78
CA VAL A 51 3.88 8.20 -19.47
C VAL A 51 5.20 7.44 -19.63
N PRO A 52 6.35 8.05 -19.31
CA PRO A 52 7.64 7.38 -19.35
C PRO A 52 7.71 6.26 -18.31
N CYS A 53 8.48 5.22 -18.62
CA CYS A 53 8.75 4.10 -17.73
C CYS A 53 10.26 3.94 -17.56
N HIS A 54 10.73 4.02 -16.31
CA HIS A 54 12.10 3.68 -15.92
C HIS A 54 12.14 2.20 -15.54
N ASP A 55 13.23 1.52 -15.85
CA ASP A 55 13.35 0.05 -15.76
C ASP A 55 13.77 -0.47 -14.38
N ASP A 56 14.54 0.29 -13.60
CA ASP A 56 15.03 -0.20 -12.29
C ASP A 56 14.94 0.87 -11.20
N ILE A 57 14.26 0.58 -10.12
CA ILE A 57 14.14 1.49 -8.97
C ILE A 57 15.49 1.82 -8.34
N LYS A 58 16.48 0.92 -8.43
CA LYS A 58 17.82 1.12 -7.88
C LYS A 58 18.57 2.26 -8.56
N THR A 59 18.32 2.46 -9.85
CA THR A 59 18.94 3.52 -10.66
C THR A 59 18.04 4.74 -10.82
N PHE A 60 16.80 4.65 -10.35
CA PHE A 60 15.85 5.76 -10.45
C PHE A 60 16.26 6.92 -9.55
N THR A 61 16.25 8.12 -10.13
CA THR A 61 16.50 9.38 -9.43
C THR A 61 15.38 10.40 -9.72
N ALA A 62 15.16 11.29 -8.79
CA ALA A 62 14.19 12.36 -8.92
C ALA A 62 14.58 13.54 -8.02
N ILE A 63 14.01 14.70 -8.28
CA ILE A 63 14.18 15.88 -7.44
C ILE A 63 13.03 16.03 -6.45
N SER A 64 13.29 16.68 -5.33
CA SER A 64 12.29 16.93 -4.30
C SER A 64 11.10 17.73 -4.86
N GLY A 65 9.88 17.28 -4.54
CA GLY A 65 8.64 17.91 -5.00
C GLY A 65 8.25 17.63 -6.46
N GLN A 66 8.99 16.77 -7.17
CA GLN A 66 8.68 16.42 -8.56
C GLN A 66 7.35 15.67 -8.69
N TYR A 67 7.00 14.86 -7.70
CA TYR A 67 5.79 14.07 -7.64
C TYR A 67 5.07 14.33 -6.31
N ASP A 68 3.74 14.44 -6.37
CA ASP A 68 2.91 14.67 -5.19
C ASP A 68 2.59 13.37 -4.44
N VAL A 69 2.45 12.28 -5.18
CA VAL A 69 2.09 10.96 -4.64
C VAL A 69 3.07 9.91 -5.17
N ILE A 70 3.56 9.05 -4.28
CA ILE A 70 4.25 7.81 -4.67
C ILE A 70 3.30 6.64 -4.38
N THR A 71 3.08 5.79 -5.38
CA THR A 71 2.40 4.50 -5.21
C THR A 71 3.41 3.37 -5.35
N GLY A 72 3.22 2.26 -4.59
CA GLY A 72 4.16 1.15 -4.68
C GLY A 72 3.65 -0.14 -4.04
N GLY A 73 3.62 -1.21 -4.84
CA GLY A 73 3.45 -2.59 -4.38
C GLY A 73 4.80 -3.31 -4.38
N PHE A 74 5.63 -3.06 -3.35
CA PHE A 74 6.98 -3.63 -3.32
C PHE A 74 6.97 -5.16 -3.14
N PRO A 75 7.98 -5.89 -3.70
CA PRO A 75 8.05 -7.34 -3.60
C PRO A 75 8.06 -7.85 -2.16
N CYS A 76 7.25 -8.89 -1.91
CA CYS A 76 7.07 -9.49 -0.59
C CYS A 76 7.43 -10.99 -0.57
N GLN A 77 8.31 -11.44 -1.47
CA GLN A 77 8.54 -12.89 -1.66
C GLN A 77 9.06 -13.58 -0.39
N ASP A 78 9.75 -12.86 0.48
CA ASP A 78 10.28 -13.38 1.74
C ASP A 78 9.31 -13.21 2.92
N ILE A 79 8.22 -12.44 2.72
CA ILE A 79 7.17 -12.21 3.74
C ILE A 79 5.96 -13.12 3.52
N SER A 80 5.74 -13.59 2.28
CA SER A 80 4.55 -14.39 1.95
C SER A 80 4.64 -15.79 2.52
N VAL A 81 3.47 -16.42 2.78
CA VAL A 81 3.37 -17.82 3.22
C VAL A 81 4.01 -18.81 2.22
N ALA A 82 4.12 -18.40 0.95
CA ALA A 82 4.79 -19.15 -0.11
C ALA A 82 6.30 -18.88 -0.21
N GLY A 83 6.82 -17.90 0.54
CA GLY A 83 8.24 -17.56 0.64
C GLY A 83 8.90 -18.21 1.86
N ARG A 84 10.17 -17.89 2.09
CA ARG A 84 10.96 -18.42 3.21
C ARG A 84 10.56 -17.86 4.57
N GLY A 85 9.72 -16.81 4.63
CA GLY A 85 9.31 -16.15 5.87
C GLY A 85 10.42 -15.37 6.58
N GLU A 86 11.50 -15.03 5.89
CA GLU A 86 12.69 -14.37 6.48
C GLU A 86 12.48 -12.88 6.81
N GLY A 87 11.34 -12.30 6.38
CA GLY A 87 11.03 -10.90 6.63
C GLY A 87 11.71 -9.93 5.65
N ILE A 88 11.68 -8.63 5.99
CA ILE A 88 12.33 -7.57 5.22
C ILE A 88 13.77 -7.42 5.70
N THR A 89 14.74 -7.77 4.85
CA THR A 89 16.17 -7.56 5.09
C THR A 89 16.81 -6.88 3.87
N GLU A 90 17.96 -6.21 4.05
CA GLU A 90 18.68 -5.56 2.96
C GLU A 90 19.13 -6.54 1.86
N GLN A 91 19.39 -7.80 2.22
CA GLN A 91 19.86 -8.85 1.30
C GLN A 91 18.72 -9.65 0.68
N SER A 92 17.49 -9.52 1.19
CA SER A 92 16.32 -10.20 0.65
C SER A 92 15.76 -9.47 -0.57
N ARG A 93 14.89 -10.14 -1.36
CA ARG A 93 14.15 -9.46 -2.44
C ARG A 93 13.21 -8.38 -1.92
N SER A 94 12.77 -8.49 -0.68
CA SER A 94 12.04 -7.44 0.05
C SER A 94 12.93 -6.25 0.39
N GLY A 95 14.24 -6.35 0.24
CA GLY A 95 15.20 -5.24 0.33
C GLY A 95 14.94 -4.13 -0.69
N LEU A 96 14.19 -4.40 -1.77
CA LEU A 96 13.69 -3.35 -2.67
C LEU A 96 12.75 -2.35 -1.99
N PHE A 97 12.22 -2.69 -0.82
CA PHE A 97 11.54 -1.73 0.05
C PHE A 97 12.45 -0.57 0.45
N TYR A 98 13.73 -0.83 0.77
CA TYR A 98 14.68 0.23 1.11
C TYR A 98 14.98 1.15 -0.08
N GLU A 99 14.93 0.61 -1.31
CA GLU A 99 15.01 1.44 -2.50
C GLU A 99 13.78 2.34 -2.67
N LEU A 100 12.59 1.84 -2.33
CA LEU A 100 11.38 2.66 -2.26
C LEU A 100 11.54 3.79 -1.22
N ILE A 101 12.03 3.48 -0.03
CA ILE A 101 12.31 4.46 1.03
C ILE A 101 13.36 5.49 0.55
N ARG A 102 14.41 5.05 -0.16
CA ARG A 102 15.37 5.97 -0.78
C ARG A 102 14.69 6.96 -1.72
N VAL A 103 13.83 6.46 -2.61
CA VAL A 103 13.07 7.30 -3.54
C VAL A 103 12.11 8.25 -2.79
N ILE A 104 11.43 7.78 -1.75
CA ILE A 104 10.58 8.63 -0.88
C ILE A 104 11.38 9.75 -0.25
N ARG A 105 12.58 9.47 0.29
CA ARG A 105 13.46 10.47 0.90
C ARG A 105 13.98 11.51 -0.13
N LEU A 106 14.19 11.10 -1.39
CA LEU A 106 14.57 12.01 -2.48
C LEU A 106 13.40 12.89 -2.93
N VAL A 107 12.26 12.31 -3.20
CA VAL A 107 11.08 12.98 -3.77
C VAL A 107 10.37 13.85 -2.74
N ARG A 108 10.30 13.41 -1.49
CA ARG A 108 9.53 14.06 -0.41
C ARG A 108 8.07 14.30 -0.82
N PRO A 109 7.32 13.25 -1.23
CA PRO A 109 5.97 13.40 -1.72
C PRO A 109 5.00 13.87 -0.62
N LYS A 110 3.85 14.42 -1.01
CA LYS A 110 2.75 14.78 -0.08
C LYS A 110 2.06 13.55 0.48
N PHE A 111 1.97 12.48 -0.34
CA PHE A 111 1.33 11.23 0.06
C PHE A 111 2.09 10.02 -0.49
N ILE A 112 2.01 8.93 0.25
CA ILE A 112 2.55 7.64 -0.14
C ILE A 112 1.44 6.62 -0.02
N VAL A 113 1.21 5.80 -1.05
CA VAL A 113 0.23 4.70 -1.01
C VAL A 113 0.96 3.40 -1.30
N MET A 114 0.96 2.49 -0.33
CA MET A 114 1.67 1.22 -0.45
C MET A 114 0.72 0.03 -0.35
N GLU A 115 1.08 -1.04 -1.05
CA GLU A 115 0.39 -2.33 -0.99
C GLU A 115 1.37 -3.46 -0.69
N ASN A 116 0.91 -4.45 0.07
CA ASN A 116 1.64 -5.69 0.26
C ASN A 116 0.69 -6.82 0.68
N VAL A 117 1.23 -8.03 0.83
CA VAL A 117 0.46 -9.16 1.37
C VAL A 117 0.10 -8.94 2.83
N ALA A 118 -1.03 -9.51 3.29
CA ALA A 118 -1.45 -9.40 4.69
C ALA A 118 -0.44 -9.99 5.69
N ALA A 119 0.44 -10.90 5.25
CA ALA A 119 1.49 -11.49 6.08
C ALA A 119 2.52 -10.47 6.61
N ILE A 120 2.59 -9.27 6.02
CA ILE A 120 3.45 -8.17 6.50
C ILE A 120 3.16 -7.81 7.96
N LEU A 121 1.93 -8.03 8.44
CA LEU A 121 1.56 -7.78 9.84
C LEU A 121 2.41 -8.56 10.85
N ASN A 122 2.88 -9.73 10.45
CA ASN A 122 3.67 -10.60 11.30
C ASN A 122 5.17 -10.46 11.05
N ASN A 123 5.57 -10.05 9.85
CA ASN A 123 6.95 -10.08 9.40
C ASN A 123 7.32 -8.81 8.63
N GLY A 124 7.46 -7.66 9.32
CA GLY A 124 8.03 -6.45 8.72
C GLY A 124 7.16 -5.20 8.75
N LEU A 125 5.98 -5.23 9.37
CA LEU A 125 5.17 -4.03 9.57
C LEU A 125 5.90 -2.98 10.41
N ASP A 126 6.57 -3.42 11.46
CA ASP A 126 7.41 -2.60 12.35
C ASP A 126 8.53 -1.90 11.58
N ILE A 127 9.20 -2.62 10.67
CA ILE A 127 10.25 -2.08 9.80
C ILE A 127 9.65 -1.01 8.86
N VAL A 128 8.54 -1.31 8.20
CA VAL A 128 7.90 -0.38 7.26
C VAL A 128 7.46 0.91 7.97
N LEU A 129 6.81 0.78 9.13
CA LEU A 129 6.35 1.94 9.90
C LEU A 129 7.52 2.72 10.51
N GLY A 130 8.59 2.04 10.94
CA GLY A 130 9.82 2.65 11.44
C GLY A 130 10.49 3.51 10.37
N GLU A 131 10.72 2.95 9.18
CA GLU A 131 11.35 3.66 8.06
C GLU A 131 10.53 4.86 7.57
N LEU A 132 9.18 4.74 7.55
CA LEU A 132 8.31 5.88 7.23
C LEU A 132 8.41 6.98 8.29
N SER A 133 8.41 6.60 9.58
CA SER A 133 8.54 7.55 10.68
C SER A 133 9.89 8.27 10.64
N GLU A 134 10.99 7.55 10.36
CA GLU A 134 12.32 8.14 10.17
C GLU A 134 12.38 9.05 8.94
N ALA A 135 11.64 8.72 7.87
CA ALA A 135 11.51 9.58 6.70
C ALA A 135 10.63 10.81 6.95
N GLY A 136 9.97 10.92 8.13
CA GLY A 136 9.16 12.04 8.54
C GLY A 136 7.69 11.93 8.13
N TYR A 137 7.15 10.71 8.06
CA TYR A 137 5.76 10.44 7.69
C TYR A 137 4.99 9.74 8.81
N ASP A 138 3.77 10.21 9.06
CA ASP A 138 2.73 9.47 9.77
C ASP A 138 2.04 8.52 8.80
N ALA A 139 1.56 7.37 9.29
CA ALA A 139 0.94 6.36 8.44
C ALA A 139 -0.35 5.81 9.04
N GLU A 140 -1.35 5.62 8.18
CA GLU A 140 -2.57 4.86 8.46
C GLU A 140 -2.62 3.65 7.52
N TRP A 141 -3.10 2.51 8.01
CA TRP A 141 -3.11 1.29 7.23
C TRP A 141 -4.31 0.39 7.56
N SER A 142 -4.65 -0.50 6.63
CA SER A 142 -5.73 -1.47 6.79
C SER A 142 -5.51 -2.72 5.95
N ILE A 143 -6.19 -3.82 6.32
CA ILE A 143 -6.30 -5.01 5.47
C ILE A 143 -7.61 -4.95 4.71
N ILE A 144 -7.52 -4.91 3.38
CA ILE A 144 -8.70 -4.91 2.52
C ILE A 144 -8.68 -6.16 1.66
N SER A 145 -9.82 -6.86 1.65
CA SER A 145 -10.04 -8.05 0.83
C SER A 145 -10.77 -7.68 -0.45
N ALA A 146 -10.37 -8.23 -1.59
CA ALA A 146 -11.11 -8.05 -2.83
C ALA A 146 -12.55 -8.61 -2.72
N SER A 147 -12.76 -9.66 -1.92
CA SER A 147 -14.09 -10.22 -1.68
C SER A 147 -15.01 -9.28 -0.90
N SER A 148 -14.48 -8.36 -0.07
CA SER A 148 -15.32 -7.36 0.62
C SER A 148 -15.96 -6.37 -0.35
N LEU A 149 -15.37 -6.21 -1.54
CA LEU A 149 -15.90 -5.42 -2.64
C LEU A 149 -16.71 -6.26 -3.65
N GLY A 150 -16.98 -7.55 -3.33
CA GLY A 150 -17.77 -8.48 -4.14
C GLY A 150 -16.98 -9.27 -5.18
N ALA A 151 -15.64 -9.24 -5.19
CA ALA A 151 -14.84 -10.09 -6.06
C ALA A 151 -15.03 -11.57 -5.71
N ALA A 152 -14.93 -12.45 -6.72
CA ALA A 152 -15.06 -13.90 -6.54
C ALA A 152 -13.86 -14.56 -5.83
N HIS A 153 -12.84 -13.78 -5.47
CA HIS A 153 -11.63 -14.23 -4.80
C HIS A 153 -11.34 -13.38 -3.56
N ARG A 154 -10.75 -13.98 -2.53
CA ARG A 154 -10.42 -13.29 -1.28
C ARG A 154 -9.43 -12.16 -1.47
N ARG A 155 -8.22 -12.46 -1.93
CA ARG A 155 -7.07 -11.56 -2.12
C ARG A 155 -6.98 -10.44 -1.06
N SER A 156 -6.84 -10.84 0.21
CA SER A 156 -6.60 -9.89 1.30
C SER A 156 -5.20 -9.28 1.14
N ARG A 157 -5.12 -7.94 1.24
CA ARG A 157 -3.89 -7.17 1.09
C ARG A 157 -3.81 -6.11 2.17
N TRP A 158 -2.62 -5.84 2.61
CA TRP A 158 -2.28 -4.69 3.42
C TRP A 158 -2.16 -3.46 2.53
N TRP A 159 -2.76 -2.37 2.96
CA TRP A 159 -2.74 -1.08 2.30
C TRP A 159 -2.35 -0.02 3.31
N CYS A 160 -1.50 0.91 2.90
CA CYS A 160 -1.02 2.00 3.73
C CYS A 160 -1.15 3.32 2.98
N VAL A 161 -1.58 4.36 3.68
CA VAL A 161 -1.48 5.75 3.25
C VAL A 161 -0.60 6.47 4.25
N ALA A 162 0.48 7.09 3.78
CA ALA A 162 1.35 7.89 4.62
C ALA A 162 1.40 9.34 4.11
N TYR A 163 1.59 10.28 5.04
CA TYR A 163 1.63 11.72 4.81
C TYR A 163 2.61 12.38 5.79
N PRO A 164 3.16 13.58 5.50
CA PRO A 164 4.15 14.22 6.35
C PRO A 164 3.68 14.41 7.78
N ASN A 165 4.58 14.23 8.75
CA ASN A 165 4.29 14.43 10.17
C ASN A 165 3.70 15.81 10.42
N GLY A 166 2.60 15.85 11.17
CA GLY A 166 1.89 17.09 11.47
C GLY A 166 0.99 17.60 10.34
N PHE A 167 0.78 16.79 9.29
CA PHE A 167 -0.20 17.10 8.25
C PHE A 167 -1.58 17.30 8.89
N ARG A 168 -2.16 18.47 8.69
CA ARG A 168 -3.53 18.80 9.16
C ARG A 168 -4.46 18.71 7.96
N CYS A 169 -5.49 17.88 8.07
CA CYS A 169 -6.59 17.89 7.10
C CYS A 169 -7.16 19.31 7.02
N GLY A 170 -7.25 19.88 5.83
CA GLY A 170 -7.81 21.19 5.61
C GLY A 170 -9.25 21.27 6.11
N GLY A 171 -9.52 22.17 7.05
CA GLY A 171 -10.81 22.74 7.39
C GLY A 171 -11.90 21.78 7.86
N GLY A 172 -11.87 21.40 9.14
CA GLY A 172 -13.02 20.74 9.79
C GLY A 172 -12.66 20.33 11.20
N SER A 173 -13.23 21.00 12.20
CA SER A 173 -13.27 20.69 13.63
C SER A 173 -12.59 19.40 14.05
N SER A 174 -11.48 19.55 14.76
CA SER A 174 -10.74 18.51 15.46
C SER A 174 -11.61 17.77 16.49
N LYS A 175 -12.37 16.77 16.02
CA LYS A 175 -12.92 15.73 16.89
C LYS A 175 -12.47 14.37 16.35
N GLY A 176 -11.38 13.84 16.92
CA GLY A 176 -11.11 12.40 16.81
C GLY A 176 -9.76 11.92 16.34
N CYS A 177 -8.68 12.70 16.38
CA CYS A 177 -7.36 12.10 16.43
C CYS A 177 -6.87 12.16 17.88
N SER A 178 -7.24 11.16 18.68
CA SER A 178 -6.86 11.11 20.08
C SER A 178 -5.34 10.86 20.21
N VAL A 179 -4.71 11.71 21.01
CA VAL A 179 -3.29 11.69 21.41
C VAL A 179 -2.80 10.32 21.91
N GLN A 180 -3.70 9.36 22.16
CA GLN A 180 -3.37 8.02 22.62
C GLN A 180 -2.72 7.10 21.56
N GLU A 181 -2.86 7.38 20.25
CA GLU A 181 -2.18 6.59 19.22
C GLU A 181 -0.73 7.02 18.99
N ARG A 182 -0.36 8.27 19.36
CA ARG A 182 1.02 8.77 19.29
C ARG A 182 1.94 8.15 20.35
N ALA A 183 1.40 7.68 21.47
CA ALA A 183 2.19 7.13 22.56
C ALA A 183 2.75 5.73 22.26
N PHE A 184 2.21 5.03 21.29
CA PHE A 184 2.64 3.68 20.92
C PHE A 184 3.82 3.66 19.93
N LEU A 185 4.10 4.78 19.27
CA LEU A 185 5.17 4.90 18.25
C LEU A 185 6.41 5.67 18.73
N SER A 186 6.35 6.38 19.87
CA SER A 186 7.51 7.04 20.44
C SER A 186 8.09 6.23 21.59
N GLY A 187 8.88 5.21 21.29
CA GLY A 187 9.68 4.45 22.24
C GLY A 187 10.82 5.28 22.86
N LYS A 188 10.50 6.37 23.56
CA LYS A 188 11.43 7.01 24.50
C LYS A 188 11.07 6.59 25.92
N GLN A 189 11.72 5.53 26.38
CA GLN A 189 11.81 5.19 27.80
C GLN A 189 12.42 6.36 28.57
N LYS A 190 11.61 7.06 29.36
CA LYS A 190 12.12 7.80 30.51
C LYS A 190 12.37 6.79 31.63
N ARG A 191 13.64 6.55 31.93
CA ARG A 191 14.03 5.96 33.22
C ARG A 191 13.57 6.90 34.33
N SER A 192 12.68 6.42 35.19
CA SER A 192 12.52 6.93 36.53
C SER A 192 12.79 5.76 37.48
N GLU A 193 13.72 6.01 38.37
CA GLU A 193 14.17 5.06 39.39
C GLU A 193 13.12 4.84 40.49
N MET A 194 13.22 3.64 41.06
CA MET A 194 12.86 3.22 42.42
C MET A 194 11.43 2.76 42.72
N GLY A 195 11.34 1.49 43.07
CA GLY A 195 10.22 0.84 43.71
C GLY A 195 10.24 -0.66 43.49
N SER A 196 10.83 -1.41 44.42
CA SER A 196 10.85 -2.86 44.46
C SER A 196 9.45 -3.44 44.65
N GLU A 197 9.06 -4.34 43.74
CA GLU A 197 8.25 -5.51 44.08
C GLU A 197 8.33 -6.54 42.98
N THR A 198 8.78 -7.72 43.35
CA THR A 198 8.91 -8.93 42.57
C THR A 198 7.52 -9.51 42.29
N GLU A 199 7.02 -9.36 41.03
CA GLU A 199 6.03 -10.29 40.51
C GLU A 199 6.49 -10.85 39.17
N ARG A 200 6.50 -12.18 39.14
CA ARG A 200 6.96 -13.04 38.06
C ARG A 200 6.16 -12.76 36.75
N CYS A 201 6.85 -12.24 35.76
CA CYS A 201 6.36 -12.22 34.40
C CYS A 201 6.54 -13.59 33.76
N SER A 202 5.60 -14.49 34.00
CA SER A 202 5.39 -15.69 33.21
C SER A 202 4.05 -15.55 32.50
N THR A 203 4.06 -15.69 31.18
CA THR A 203 2.97 -15.81 30.20
C THR A 203 2.85 -14.67 29.19
N PHE A 204 3.84 -14.59 28.31
CA PHE A 204 3.68 -13.88 27.04
C PHE A 204 3.54 -14.92 25.92
N SER A 205 2.43 -15.65 25.88
CA SER A 205 2.22 -16.66 24.82
C SER A 205 0.77 -16.93 24.43
N SER A 206 -0.20 -16.07 24.73
CA SER A 206 -1.59 -16.41 24.30
C SER A 206 -2.51 -15.26 23.93
N ASN A 207 -2.01 -14.03 23.74
CA ASN A 207 -2.87 -12.87 23.45
C ASN A 207 -2.72 -12.23 22.05
N SER A 208 -1.90 -12.77 21.16
CA SER A 208 -1.72 -12.20 19.81
C SER A 208 -3.00 -12.28 18.97
N GLU A 209 -3.74 -13.40 19.02
CA GLU A 209 -5.00 -13.52 18.29
C GLU A 209 -6.13 -12.64 18.85
N GLY A 210 -6.20 -12.50 20.18
CA GLY A 210 -7.21 -11.64 20.82
C GLY A 210 -6.95 -10.16 20.55
N LEU A 211 -5.69 -9.74 20.55
CA LEU A 211 -5.27 -8.39 20.22
C LEU A 211 -5.47 -8.09 18.72
N GLN A 212 -5.12 -9.04 17.85
CA GLN A 212 -5.37 -8.95 16.41
C GLN A 212 -6.87 -8.87 16.09
N ARG A 213 -7.73 -9.67 16.73
CA ARG A 213 -9.20 -9.57 16.57
C ARG A 213 -9.76 -8.27 17.09
N LYS A 214 -9.21 -7.72 18.18
CA LYS A 214 -9.62 -6.43 18.75
C LYS A 214 -9.17 -5.25 17.90
N ILE A 215 -7.96 -5.33 17.35
CA ILE A 215 -7.42 -4.37 16.37
C ILE A 215 -8.22 -4.45 15.08
N LEU A 216 -8.48 -5.64 14.53
CA LEU A 216 -9.29 -5.84 13.32
C LEU A 216 -10.71 -5.30 13.49
N ARG A 217 -11.41 -5.58 14.63
CA ARG A 217 -12.75 -5.03 14.91
C ARG A 217 -12.76 -3.51 15.06
N LYS A 218 -11.71 -2.91 15.64
CA LYS A 218 -11.58 -1.46 15.78
C LYS A 218 -11.26 -0.79 14.43
N MET A 219 -10.62 -1.52 13.52
CA MET A 219 -10.28 -1.09 12.17
C MET A 219 -11.43 -1.27 11.17
N GLU A 220 -12.33 -2.22 11.40
CA GLU A 220 -13.59 -2.36 10.64
C GLU A 220 -14.55 -1.16 10.86
N SER A 221 -14.38 -0.43 11.95
CA SER A 221 -15.14 0.81 12.27
C SER A 221 -14.39 2.10 11.95
N GLY A 222 -13.16 2.01 11.47
CA GLY A 222 -12.28 3.18 11.24
C GLY A 222 -12.28 3.64 9.78
N ILE A 223 -11.71 4.78 9.56
CA ILE A 223 -11.39 5.63 8.41
C ILE A 223 -11.65 5.05 6.98
N TRP A 224 -11.62 3.72 6.81
CA TRP A 224 -11.80 2.98 5.55
C TRP A 224 -13.18 2.30 5.47
N SER A 225 -14.22 2.94 6.03
CA SER A 225 -15.57 2.38 6.12
C SER A 225 -16.23 2.15 4.76
N ALA A 226 -17.26 1.30 4.76
CA ALA A 226 -18.07 0.95 3.59
C ALA A 226 -18.68 2.16 2.85
N GLU A 227 -18.71 3.34 3.46
CA GLU A 227 -19.19 4.58 2.81
C GLU A 227 -18.28 5.02 1.67
N HIS A 228 -16.96 4.83 1.79
CA HIS A 228 -16.02 5.08 0.70
C HIS A 228 -16.18 4.09 -0.46
N THR A 229 -16.60 2.86 -0.17
CA THR A 229 -16.82 1.83 -1.19
C THR A 229 -18.13 2.04 -1.97
N ARG A 230 -19.09 2.79 -1.43
CA ARG A 230 -20.38 3.07 -2.11
C ARG A 230 -20.24 4.01 -3.31
N ARG A 231 -19.14 4.77 -3.40
CA ARG A 231 -18.84 5.67 -4.54
C ARG A 231 -18.14 4.96 -5.70
N LEU A 232 -17.63 3.76 -5.49
CA LEU A 232 -17.07 2.94 -6.56
C LEU A 232 -18.22 2.38 -7.39
N ASP A 233 -18.10 2.43 -8.72
CA ASP A 233 -19.11 1.92 -9.64
C ASP A 233 -19.52 0.48 -9.25
N PRO A 234 -20.77 0.22 -8.84
CA PRO A 234 -21.22 -1.10 -8.44
C PRO A 234 -21.18 -2.12 -9.60
N ASN A 235 -21.02 -1.66 -10.83
CA ASN A 235 -21.00 -2.51 -12.02
C ASN A 235 -19.69 -3.26 -12.23
N TRP A 236 -18.60 -2.92 -11.50
CA TRP A 236 -17.34 -3.68 -11.59
C TRP A 236 -17.53 -5.18 -11.32
N ARG A 237 -18.56 -5.58 -10.57
CA ARG A 237 -18.95 -6.97 -10.35
C ARG A 237 -19.25 -7.73 -11.64
N GLN A 238 -19.65 -7.04 -12.70
CA GLN A 238 -19.92 -7.63 -14.01
C GLN A 238 -18.63 -7.99 -14.74
N TYR A 239 -17.52 -7.33 -14.42
CA TYR A 239 -16.21 -7.60 -15.02
C TYR A 239 -15.48 -8.78 -14.35
N VAL A 240 -15.98 -9.28 -13.22
CA VAL A 240 -15.47 -10.49 -12.56
C VAL A 240 -16.26 -11.71 -13.03
N SER A 241 -16.58 -11.78 -14.32
CA SER A 241 -16.96 -13.06 -14.91
C SER A 241 -15.77 -14.01 -14.74
N LYS A 242 -16.03 -15.21 -14.19
CA LYS A 242 -15.01 -16.28 -14.15
C LYS A 242 -14.31 -16.29 -15.50
N PRO A 243 -12.99 -16.09 -15.60
CA PRO A 243 -12.33 -16.33 -16.85
C PRO A 243 -12.64 -17.76 -17.24
N ILE A 244 -13.41 -17.96 -18.31
CA ILE A 244 -13.52 -19.24 -18.97
C ILE A 244 -12.16 -19.46 -19.61
N LEU A 245 -11.16 -19.77 -18.81
CA LEU A 245 -9.88 -20.26 -19.27
C LEU A 245 -10.01 -21.78 -19.26
N PRO A 246 -10.27 -22.40 -20.41
CA PRO A 246 -10.15 -23.84 -20.51
C PRO A 246 -8.73 -24.19 -20.10
N ARG A 247 -8.58 -25.08 -19.12
CA ARG A 247 -7.29 -25.55 -18.60
C ARG A 247 -6.40 -26.21 -19.67
N GLY A 248 -6.80 -26.23 -20.92
CA GLY A 248 -6.17 -26.94 -22.02
C GLY A 248 -5.78 -26.14 -23.24
N SER A 249 -5.81 -24.79 -23.23
CA SER A 249 -5.42 -24.02 -24.43
C SER A 249 -3.90 -23.95 -24.57
N TYR A 250 -3.33 -24.92 -25.24
CA TYR A 250 -2.04 -24.81 -25.91
C TYR A 250 -2.16 -23.71 -26.96
N GLY A 251 -1.35 -22.63 -26.84
CA GLY A 251 -1.24 -21.64 -27.91
C GLY A 251 -1.53 -20.18 -27.58
N LEU A 252 -1.81 -19.79 -26.34
CA LEU A 252 -1.86 -18.38 -25.98
C LEU A 252 -0.44 -17.81 -25.86
N SER A 253 -0.06 -16.92 -26.79
CA SER A 253 1.19 -16.16 -26.71
C SER A 253 1.33 -15.50 -25.32
N TYR A 254 2.50 -15.62 -24.72
CA TYR A 254 2.82 -15.03 -23.42
C TYR A 254 1.93 -15.47 -22.25
N ARG A 255 1.38 -16.70 -22.28
CA ARG A 255 0.50 -17.21 -21.21
C ARG A 255 1.14 -17.15 -19.84
N VAL A 256 2.42 -17.51 -19.70
CA VAL A 256 3.16 -17.48 -18.44
C VAL A 256 3.29 -16.05 -17.94
N ASP A 257 3.68 -15.13 -18.81
CA ASP A 257 3.86 -13.72 -18.47
C ASP A 257 2.55 -13.07 -18.07
N ARG A 258 1.46 -13.36 -18.81
CA ARG A 258 0.11 -12.88 -18.46
C ARG A 258 -0.35 -13.40 -17.09
N THR A 259 -0.16 -14.68 -16.82
CA THR A 259 -0.55 -15.28 -15.55
C THR A 259 0.26 -14.69 -14.39
N LYS A 260 1.57 -14.51 -14.58
CA LYS A 260 2.47 -13.86 -13.62
C LYS A 260 2.05 -12.40 -13.38
N ALA A 261 1.86 -11.64 -14.45
CA ALA A 261 1.48 -10.24 -14.37
C ALA A 261 0.11 -10.03 -13.67
N LEU A 262 -0.90 -10.85 -14.02
CA LEU A 262 -2.21 -10.82 -13.35
C LEU A 262 -2.15 -11.30 -11.91
N GLY A 263 -1.35 -12.32 -11.61
CA GLY A 263 -1.15 -12.83 -10.26
C GLY A 263 -0.55 -11.79 -9.32
N ASN A 264 0.37 -10.99 -9.83
CA ASN A 264 1.05 -9.91 -9.08
C ASN A 264 0.29 -8.58 -9.15
N SER A 265 -0.68 -8.42 -10.07
CA SER A 265 -1.36 -7.15 -10.23
C SER A 265 -2.22 -6.77 -9.04
N ILE A 266 -2.33 -5.49 -8.83
CA ILE A 266 -3.26 -4.87 -7.89
C ILE A 266 -4.69 -4.97 -8.47
N VAL A 267 -5.67 -5.16 -7.59
CA VAL A 267 -7.09 -5.06 -7.96
C VAL A 267 -7.48 -3.57 -7.94
N PRO A 268 -7.74 -2.92 -9.09
CA PRO A 268 -7.93 -1.47 -9.13
C PRO A 268 -9.05 -0.96 -8.24
N ALA A 269 -10.16 -1.69 -8.12
CA ALA A 269 -11.26 -1.31 -7.24
C ALA A 269 -10.84 -1.26 -5.75
N VAL A 270 -9.91 -2.12 -5.33
CA VAL A 270 -9.36 -2.09 -3.97
C VAL A 270 -8.40 -0.92 -3.81
N ALA A 271 -7.52 -0.69 -4.81
CA ALA A 271 -6.59 0.43 -4.81
C ALA A 271 -7.29 1.80 -4.81
N ALA A 272 -8.50 1.87 -5.34
CA ALA A 272 -9.29 3.09 -5.32
C ALA A 272 -9.64 3.56 -3.90
N ILE A 273 -9.72 2.67 -2.90
CA ILE A 273 -10.04 3.03 -1.51
C ILE A 273 -8.94 3.91 -0.90
N PRO A 274 -7.66 3.47 -0.80
CA PRO A 274 -6.59 4.31 -0.29
C PRO A 274 -6.36 5.57 -1.15
N LEU A 275 -6.53 5.50 -2.45
CA LEU A 275 -6.44 6.67 -3.32
C LEU A 275 -7.57 7.67 -3.06
N GLN A 276 -8.81 7.20 -2.81
CA GLN A 276 -9.91 8.07 -2.40
C GLN A 276 -9.61 8.74 -1.06
N ARG A 277 -8.96 8.03 -0.12
CA ARG A 277 -8.51 8.63 1.15
C ARG A 277 -7.50 9.75 0.90
N VAL A 278 -6.51 9.56 0.02
CA VAL A 278 -5.57 10.62 -0.38
C VAL A 278 -6.31 11.81 -0.98
N HIS A 279 -7.24 11.55 -1.89
CA HIS A 279 -8.08 12.58 -2.51
C HIS A 279 -8.85 13.39 -1.46
N ASP A 280 -9.48 12.71 -0.50
CA ASP A 280 -10.26 13.37 0.55
C ASP A 280 -9.37 14.15 1.53
N LEU A 281 -8.16 13.69 1.82
CA LEU A 281 -7.18 14.41 2.63
C LEU A 281 -6.65 15.68 1.96
N TYR A 282 -6.56 15.67 0.63
CA TYR A 282 -5.97 16.80 -0.11
C TYR A 282 -6.99 17.83 -0.55
N TYR A 283 -8.20 17.41 -0.96
CA TYR A 283 -9.20 18.30 -1.57
C TYR A 283 -10.35 18.72 -0.63
N LYS A 284 -10.48 18.09 0.55
CA LYS A 284 -11.48 18.42 1.57
C LYS A 284 -10.86 19.01 2.82
#